data_e07953c2064afd0b914a9c10ff886313
#
_entry.id   e07953c2064afd0b914a9c10ff886313
#
_cell.length_a   1.000
_cell.length_b   1.000
_cell.length_c   1.000
_cell.angle_alpha   90.00
_cell.angle_beta   90.00
_cell.angle_gamma   90.00
#
_symmetry.space_group_name_H-M   'P 1'
#
loop_
_entity.id
_entity.type
_entity.pdbx_description
1 polymer ?
#
loop_
_entity_poly.entity_id
_entity_poly.type
_entity_poly.pdbx_seq_one_letter_code
_entity_poly.pdbx_strand_id
1 'polypeptide(L)'
;MAAPLRRVFPGLGRALLSPTPARMLSAEASDALVEIKPGEIGMVSGIPEEHLRRKVLIYSPARTASQQGSGKVGRWKINFVSTQKWENPLMGWTSTGDPYANVGEAGLTFDSADSAKAFAEKHGWEYVVRKRHTPLLKPKTYSENFKWKGPPKTEEAA
;
A
#
# COMPACT_ATOMS: atom_id res chain seq x y z
N MET A 1 74.65 34.19 14.41
CA MET A 1 74.60 32.96 13.61
C MET A 1 74.11 31.83 14.49
N ALA A 2 72.86 31.52 14.42
CA ALA A 2 72.21 30.49 15.22
C ALA A 2 71.82 29.29 14.33
N ALA A 3 72.40 28.12 14.64
CA ALA A 3 72.18 26.87 13.92
C ALA A 3 70.80 26.25 14.35
N PRO A 4 70.08 25.62 13.40
CA PRO A 4 68.80 25.00 13.75
C PRO A 4 68.99 23.61 14.38
N LEU A 5 68.31 23.40 15.52
CA LEU A 5 68.19 22.13 16.22
C LEU A 5 67.34 21.15 15.43
N ARG A 6 67.95 20.10 14.89
CA ARG A 6 67.28 18.92 14.30
C ARG A 6 66.73 18.06 15.44
N ARG A 7 65.40 18.03 15.62
CA ARG A 7 64.71 17.00 16.43
C ARG A 7 64.69 15.68 15.71
N VAL A 8 65.40 14.72 16.23
CA VAL A 8 65.34 13.31 15.84
C VAL A 8 64.15 12.69 16.55
N PHE A 9 63.14 12.25 15.81
CA PHE A 9 62.07 11.43 16.34
C PHE A 9 62.51 9.95 16.26
N PRO A 10 62.38 9.20 17.39
CA PRO A 10 62.63 7.76 17.35
C PRO A 10 61.45 7.07 16.65
N GLY A 11 61.82 6.16 15.75
CA GLY A 11 60.87 5.39 14.93
C GLY A 11 59.92 4.58 15.77
N LEU A 12 58.64 4.84 15.56
CA LEU A 12 57.55 3.98 16.05
C LEU A 12 57.53 2.69 15.23
N GLY A 13 57.77 1.60 15.93
CA GLY A 13 57.76 0.24 15.39
C GLY A 13 56.44 -0.05 14.70
N ARG A 14 56.55 -0.54 13.46
CA ARG A 14 55.46 -1.10 12.68
C ARG A 14 54.89 -2.31 13.42
N ALA A 15 53.80 -2.12 14.16
CA ALA A 15 52.99 -3.24 14.65
C ALA A 15 52.41 -3.96 13.44
N LEU A 16 52.85 -5.19 13.23
CA LEU A 16 52.25 -6.12 12.29
C LEU A 16 50.82 -6.42 12.78
N LEU A 17 49.84 -5.72 12.22
CA LEU A 17 48.45 -6.09 12.34
C LEU A 17 48.30 -7.43 11.63
N SER A 18 48.20 -8.49 12.40
CA SER A 18 47.75 -9.80 11.93
C SER A 18 46.35 -9.61 11.29
N PRO A 19 46.11 -10.13 10.07
CA PRO A 19 44.80 -10.08 9.49
C PRO A 19 43.87 -10.93 10.35
N THR A 20 42.90 -10.29 10.99
CA THR A 20 41.77 -11.00 11.56
C THR A 20 41.14 -11.87 10.47
N PRO A 21 40.89 -13.16 10.74
CA PRO A 21 40.23 -13.99 9.76
C PRO A 21 38.87 -13.37 9.49
N ALA A 22 38.68 -12.86 8.28
CA ALA A 22 37.37 -12.50 7.80
C ALA A 22 36.49 -13.74 8.00
N ARG A 23 35.52 -13.61 8.93
CA ARG A 23 34.50 -14.62 9.14
C ARG A 23 33.79 -14.74 7.79
N MET A 24 34.19 -15.73 7.01
CA MET A 24 33.45 -16.17 5.86
C MET A 24 32.06 -16.53 6.38
N LEU A 25 31.12 -15.59 6.26
CA LEU A 25 29.71 -15.89 6.26
C LEU A 25 29.55 -16.86 5.10
N SER A 26 29.44 -18.14 5.43
CA SER A 26 29.15 -19.16 4.46
C SER A 26 27.90 -18.75 3.70
N ALA A 27 28.10 -18.31 2.48
CA ALA A 27 27.05 -18.09 1.51
C ALA A 27 26.52 -19.41 0.97
N GLU A 28 26.32 -20.38 1.87
CA GLU A 28 25.54 -21.60 1.67
C GLU A 28 24.26 -21.52 2.52
N ALA A 29 23.63 -20.36 2.60
CA ALA A 29 22.20 -20.35 2.62
C ALA A 29 21.79 -20.72 1.19
N SER A 30 21.73 -22.02 0.95
CA SER A 30 21.04 -22.58 -0.19
C SER A 30 19.77 -21.77 -0.36
N ASP A 31 19.62 -21.10 -1.47
CA ASP A 31 18.40 -20.55 -2.03
C ASP A 31 17.44 -21.72 -2.29
N ALA A 32 17.10 -22.45 -1.23
CA ALA A 32 15.91 -23.22 -1.22
C ALA A 32 14.79 -22.19 -1.31
N LEU A 33 14.37 -21.92 -2.53
CA LEU A 33 13.13 -21.24 -2.82
C LEU A 33 12.05 -21.99 -2.04
N VAL A 34 11.82 -21.53 -0.81
CA VAL A 34 10.71 -22.04 -0.01
C VAL A 34 9.48 -21.63 -0.79
N GLU A 35 8.90 -22.56 -1.51
CA GLU A 35 7.63 -22.38 -2.17
C GLU A 35 6.59 -22.10 -1.10
N ILE A 36 6.37 -20.82 -0.84
CA ILE A 36 5.40 -20.37 0.15
C ILE A 36 4.02 -20.69 -0.42
N LYS A 37 3.36 -21.69 0.14
CA LYS A 37 1.99 -21.99 -0.23
C LYS A 37 1.06 -20.86 0.13
N PRO A 38 -0.03 -20.66 -0.64
CA PRO A 38 -1.04 -19.66 -0.31
C PRO A 38 -1.51 -19.82 1.14
N GLY A 39 -1.44 -18.75 1.93
CA GLY A 39 -1.81 -18.72 3.34
C GLY A 39 -0.70 -18.98 4.35
N GLU A 40 0.43 -19.57 3.98
CA GLU A 40 1.55 -19.85 4.93
C GLU A 40 2.16 -18.59 5.53
N ILE A 41 2.22 -17.49 4.76
CA ILE A 41 2.74 -16.20 5.26
C ILE A 41 1.90 -15.72 6.46
N GLY A 42 0.59 -15.90 6.42
CA GLY A 42 -0.29 -15.55 7.51
C GLY A 42 0.02 -16.30 8.80
N MET A 43 0.32 -17.59 8.70
CA MET A 43 0.64 -18.44 9.84
C MET A 43 1.98 -18.03 10.48
N VAL A 44 2.97 -17.66 9.68
CA VAL A 44 4.30 -17.25 10.16
C VAL A 44 4.32 -15.82 10.69
N SER A 45 3.45 -14.95 10.18
CA SER A 45 3.41 -13.53 10.55
C SER A 45 2.77 -13.25 11.91
N GLY A 46 2.30 -14.27 12.63
CA GLY A 46 1.63 -14.09 13.93
C GLY A 46 0.27 -13.40 13.86
N ILE A 47 -0.33 -13.33 12.68
CA ILE A 47 -1.69 -12.82 12.51
C ILE A 47 -2.68 -13.87 13.06
N PRO A 48 -3.64 -13.48 13.91
CA PRO A 48 -4.66 -14.41 14.40
C PRO A 48 -5.42 -15.08 13.25
N GLU A 49 -5.73 -16.37 13.36
CA GLU A 49 -6.42 -17.14 12.32
C GLU A 49 -7.75 -16.50 11.88
N GLU A 50 -8.46 -15.84 12.80
CA GLU A 50 -9.70 -15.15 12.50
C GLU A 50 -9.52 -14.07 11.43
N HIS A 51 -8.35 -13.43 11.39
CA HIS A 51 -8.03 -12.41 10.40
C HIS A 51 -7.59 -12.98 9.06
N LEU A 52 -7.13 -14.24 9.02
CA LEU A 52 -6.79 -14.92 7.77
C LEU A 52 -8.02 -15.32 6.95
N ARG A 53 -9.17 -15.51 7.59
CA ARG A 53 -10.44 -15.86 6.93
C ARG A 53 -11.25 -14.66 6.49
N ARG A 54 -10.70 -13.46 6.61
CA ARG A 54 -11.41 -12.23 6.26
C ARG A 54 -11.54 -12.06 4.77
N LYS A 55 -12.71 -11.58 4.37
CA LYS A 55 -12.92 -11.06 3.02
C LYS A 55 -12.24 -9.72 2.85
N VAL A 56 -11.53 -9.59 1.76
CA VAL A 56 -10.91 -8.34 1.33
C VAL A 56 -11.52 -7.86 0.03
N LEU A 57 -11.62 -6.55 -0.09
CA LEU A 57 -12.13 -5.88 -1.27
C LEU A 57 -10.97 -5.21 -1.99
N ILE A 58 -10.72 -5.61 -3.22
CA ILE A 58 -9.75 -4.99 -4.11
C ILE A 58 -10.46 -3.99 -5.00
N TYR A 59 -10.11 -2.71 -4.91
CA TYR A 59 -10.76 -1.66 -5.67
C TYR A 59 -9.79 -0.54 -6.05
N SER A 60 -10.15 0.20 -7.09
CA SER A 60 -9.44 1.40 -7.47
C SER A 60 -10.25 2.62 -7.03
N PRO A 61 -9.74 3.42 -6.07
CA PRO A 61 -10.46 4.57 -5.58
C PRO A 61 -10.63 5.63 -6.66
N ALA A 62 -11.81 6.26 -6.69
CA ALA A 62 -12.05 7.41 -7.53
C ALA A 62 -11.27 8.63 -7.04
N ARG A 63 -11.15 9.63 -7.92
CA ARG A 63 -10.59 10.94 -7.52
C ARG A 63 -11.47 11.57 -6.45
N THR A 64 -10.85 12.10 -5.43
CA THR A 64 -11.55 12.83 -4.36
C THR A 64 -12.21 14.08 -4.95
N ALA A 65 -13.47 14.33 -4.59
CA ALA A 65 -14.26 15.45 -5.12
C ALA A 65 -13.62 16.82 -4.82
N SER A 66 -12.89 16.95 -3.73
CA SER A 66 -12.19 18.16 -3.30
C SER A 66 -10.83 18.40 -4.01
N GLN A 67 -10.33 17.43 -4.80
CA GLN A 67 -9.02 17.51 -5.43
C GLN A 67 -9.11 17.38 -6.94
N GLN A 68 -8.44 18.29 -7.66
CA GLN A 68 -8.32 18.23 -9.12
C GLN A 68 -7.15 17.35 -9.57
N GLY A 69 -6.14 17.14 -8.73
CA GLY A 69 -4.99 16.32 -9.05
C GLY A 69 -5.34 14.86 -9.33
N SER A 70 -4.76 14.31 -10.38
CA SER A 70 -4.99 12.92 -10.82
C SER A 70 -3.86 11.94 -10.45
N GLY A 71 -2.80 12.41 -9.79
CA GLY A 71 -1.59 11.62 -9.53
C GLY A 71 -1.80 10.35 -8.67
N LYS A 72 -2.87 10.30 -7.88
CA LYS A 72 -3.24 9.13 -7.08
C LYS A 72 -4.31 8.26 -7.74
N VAL A 73 -4.82 8.66 -8.91
CA VAL A 73 -5.86 7.92 -9.63
C VAL A 73 -5.25 6.74 -10.36
N GLY A 74 -5.92 5.60 -10.30
CA GLY A 74 -5.47 4.39 -11.00
C GLY A 74 -4.71 3.39 -10.14
N ARG A 75 -4.35 3.76 -8.91
CA ARG A 75 -3.80 2.81 -7.94
C ARG A 75 -4.89 1.87 -7.42
N TRP A 76 -4.47 0.68 -7.06
CA TRP A 76 -5.36 -0.32 -6.47
C TRP A 76 -5.12 -0.40 -4.98
N LYS A 77 -6.20 -0.58 -4.24
CA LYS A 77 -6.18 -0.71 -2.80
C LYS A 77 -6.89 -1.98 -2.36
N ILE A 78 -6.38 -2.56 -1.28
CA ILE A 78 -7.04 -3.67 -0.58
C ILE A 78 -7.67 -3.08 0.67
N ASN A 79 -8.94 -3.37 0.90
CA ASN A 79 -9.64 -2.99 2.11
C ASN A 79 -10.29 -4.22 2.75
N PHE A 80 -10.18 -4.35 4.07
CA PHE A 80 -10.86 -5.39 4.81
C PHE A 80 -12.33 -5.05 4.96
N VAL A 81 -13.18 -6.05 4.73
CA VAL A 81 -14.61 -5.88 4.98
C VAL A 81 -14.84 -5.91 6.48
N SER A 82 -15.01 -4.73 7.08
CA SER A 82 -15.35 -4.59 8.49
C SER A 82 -16.85 -4.45 8.65
N THR A 83 -17.43 -5.28 9.51
CA THR A 83 -18.88 -5.30 9.76
C THR A 83 -19.28 -4.49 10.99
N GLN A 84 -18.34 -4.17 11.88
CA GLN A 84 -18.62 -3.52 13.14
C GLN A 84 -18.14 -2.06 13.12
N LYS A 85 -19.02 -1.18 12.66
CA LYS A 85 -18.82 0.26 12.75
C LYS A 85 -20.05 0.88 13.38
N TRP A 86 -19.84 1.80 14.33
CA TRP A 86 -20.92 2.55 14.98
C TRP A 86 -20.52 4.02 15.14
N GLU A 87 -21.51 4.85 15.33
CA GLU A 87 -21.31 6.25 15.64
C GLU A 87 -21.08 6.42 17.15
N ASN A 88 -20.04 7.14 17.52
CA ASN A 88 -19.78 7.47 18.92
C ASN A 88 -20.86 8.43 19.41
N PRO A 89 -21.61 8.09 20.50
CA PRO A 89 -22.72 8.93 20.97
C PRO A 89 -22.28 10.28 21.53
N LEU A 90 -21.01 10.43 21.92
CA LEU A 90 -20.49 11.67 22.50
C LEU A 90 -20.04 12.68 21.44
N MET A 91 -19.24 12.23 20.48
CA MET A 91 -18.55 13.12 19.52
C MET A 91 -18.99 12.87 18.06
N GLY A 92 -19.80 11.85 17.79
CA GLY A 92 -20.23 11.50 16.44
C GLY A 92 -19.16 10.89 15.54
N TRP A 93 -18.06 10.42 16.11
CA TRP A 93 -17.03 9.73 15.36
C TRP A 93 -17.48 8.34 14.91
N THR A 94 -17.02 7.91 13.75
CA THR A 94 -17.17 6.52 13.35
C THR A 94 -16.18 5.68 14.14
N SER A 95 -16.69 4.86 15.05
CA SER A 95 -15.92 3.97 15.91
C SER A 95 -15.98 2.54 15.37
N THR A 96 -14.93 1.78 15.62
CA THR A 96 -14.84 0.36 15.31
C THR A 96 -14.00 -0.36 16.34
N GLY A 97 -14.41 -1.58 16.72
CA GLY A 97 -13.59 -2.48 17.53
C GLY A 97 -12.56 -3.26 16.73
N ASP A 98 -12.56 -3.11 15.41
CA ASP A 98 -11.69 -3.85 14.52
C ASP A 98 -10.38 -3.07 14.27
N PRO A 99 -9.22 -3.57 14.74
CA PRO A 99 -7.94 -2.90 14.56
C PRO A 99 -7.51 -2.81 13.09
N TYR A 100 -8.05 -3.68 12.24
CA TYR A 100 -7.69 -3.73 10.81
C TYR A 100 -8.65 -2.95 9.90
N ALA A 101 -9.67 -2.34 10.44
CA ALA A 101 -10.71 -1.66 9.65
C ALA A 101 -10.18 -0.61 8.68
N ASN A 102 -9.07 0.05 9.02
CA ASN A 102 -8.49 1.12 8.22
C ASN A 102 -7.09 0.80 7.67
N VAL A 103 -6.51 -0.34 8.05
CA VAL A 103 -5.14 -0.71 7.66
C VAL A 103 -5.02 -0.85 6.15
N GLY A 104 -5.99 -1.51 5.51
CA GLY A 104 -5.99 -1.72 4.07
C GLY A 104 -6.05 -0.42 3.28
N GLU A 105 -6.86 0.53 3.71
CA GLU A 105 -7.00 1.82 3.04
C GLU A 105 -5.76 2.70 3.19
N ALA A 106 -5.12 2.66 4.35
CA ALA A 106 -3.95 3.47 4.65
C ALA A 106 -2.65 2.91 4.03
N GLY A 107 -2.43 1.59 4.12
CA GLY A 107 -1.13 0.98 3.84
C GLY A 107 -1.07 0.12 2.56
N LEU A 108 -2.14 -0.56 2.20
CA LEU A 108 -2.13 -1.54 1.12
C LEU A 108 -2.49 -0.91 -0.23
N THR A 109 -1.48 -0.33 -0.88
CA THR A 109 -1.64 0.33 -2.19
C THR A 109 -0.75 -0.37 -3.21
N PHE A 110 -1.31 -0.69 -4.39
CA PHE A 110 -0.66 -1.42 -5.47
C PHE A 110 -0.82 -0.68 -6.80
N ASP A 111 0.11 -0.88 -7.71
CA ASP A 111 0.08 -0.27 -9.04
C ASP A 111 -0.85 -1.03 -10.00
N SER A 112 -1.03 -2.35 -9.81
CA SER A 112 -1.90 -3.17 -10.65
C SER A 112 -2.89 -4.00 -9.83
N ALA A 113 -4.00 -4.39 -10.47
CA ALA A 113 -4.97 -5.30 -9.87
C ALA A 113 -4.38 -6.68 -9.59
N ASP A 114 -3.51 -7.14 -10.47
CA ASP A 114 -2.94 -8.48 -10.39
C ASP A 114 -1.91 -8.57 -9.25
N SER A 115 -1.15 -7.51 -9.02
CA SER A 115 -0.27 -7.42 -7.84
C SER A 115 -1.07 -7.47 -6.53
N ALA A 116 -2.23 -6.81 -6.50
CA ALA A 116 -3.11 -6.83 -5.33
C ALA A 116 -3.72 -8.23 -5.10
N LYS A 117 -4.11 -8.93 -6.18
CA LYS A 117 -4.60 -10.32 -6.10
C LYS A 117 -3.51 -11.25 -5.59
N ALA A 118 -2.31 -11.20 -6.19
CA ALA A 118 -1.19 -12.03 -5.78
C ALA A 118 -0.83 -11.83 -4.30
N PHE A 119 -0.92 -10.59 -3.83
CA PHE A 119 -0.72 -10.30 -2.41
C PHE A 119 -1.81 -10.92 -1.53
N ALA A 120 -3.08 -10.83 -1.92
CA ALA A 120 -4.19 -11.45 -1.19
C ALA A 120 -4.07 -12.99 -1.16
N GLU A 121 -3.68 -13.60 -2.27
CA GLU A 121 -3.46 -15.04 -2.39
C GLU A 121 -2.30 -15.52 -1.51
N LYS A 122 -1.20 -14.77 -1.47
CA LYS A 122 -0.08 -15.06 -0.55
C LYS A 122 -0.50 -15.13 0.91
N HIS A 123 -1.43 -14.26 1.32
CA HIS A 123 -1.93 -14.21 2.68
C HIS A 123 -3.12 -15.15 2.93
N GLY A 124 -3.63 -15.80 1.90
CA GLY A 124 -4.78 -16.70 2.00
C GLY A 124 -6.11 -15.99 2.23
N TRP A 125 -6.22 -14.71 1.87
CA TRP A 125 -7.46 -13.95 2.01
C TRP A 125 -8.43 -14.21 0.87
N GLU A 126 -9.69 -14.40 1.21
CA GLU A 126 -10.77 -14.40 0.21
C GLU A 126 -10.97 -12.97 -0.31
N TYR A 127 -10.88 -12.77 -1.63
CA TYR A 127 -10.96 -11.43 -2.20
C TYR A 127 -12.07 -11.27 -3.22
N VAL A 128 -12.63 -10.06 -3.27
CA VAL A 128 -13.57 -9.63 -4.30
C VAL A 128 -12.99 -8.43 -5.03
N VAL A 129 -12.86 -8.52 -6.34
CA VAL A 129 -12.34 -7.43 -7.16
C VAL A 129 -13.49 -6.58 -7.69
N ARG A 130 -13.51 -5.30 -7.36
CA ARG A 130 -14.45 -4.35 -7.95
C ARG A 130 -13.95 -3.84 -9.29
N LYS A 131 -14.87 -3.71 -10.23
CA LYS A 131 -14.60 -3.08 -11.52
C LYS A 131 -14.15 -1.63 -11.30
N ARG A 132 -13.12 -1.21 -12.03
CA ARG A 132 -12.67 0.18 -12.02
C ARG A 132 -13.76 1.08 -12.58
N HIS A 133 -14.08 2.14 -11.88
CA HIS A 133 -15.00 3.17 -12.35
C HIS A 133 -14.26 4.15 -13.26
N THR A 134 -14.74 4.28 -14.49
CA THR A 134 -14.28 5.31 -15.41
C THR A 134 -15.28 6.47 -15.36
N PRO A 135 -14.81 7.71 -15.16
CA PRO A 135 -15.72 8.86 -15.13
C PRO A 135 -16.33 9.05 -16.51
N LEU A 136 -17.65 9.20 -16.55
CA LEU A 136 -18.37 9.53 -17.78
C LEU A 136 -18.31 11.04 -18.00
N LEU A 137 -17.24 11.51 -18.59
CA LEU A 137 -17.06 12.94 -18.91
C LEU A 137 -17.86 13.28 -20.16
N LYS A 138 -18.99 13.96 -19.97
CA LYS A 138 -19.70 14.61 -21.07
C LYS A 138 -19.19 16.04 -21.16
N PRO A 139 -18.49 16.44 -22.22
CA PRO A 139 -18.09 17.82 -22.42
C PRO A 139 -19.36 18.66 -22.55
N LYS A 140 -19.57 19.57 -21.63
CA LYS A 140 -20.67 20.52 -21.65
C LYS A 140 -20.13 21.88 -22.03
N THR A 141 -20.69 22.45 -23.07
CA THR A 141 -20.43 23.83 -23.46
C THR A 141 -21.40 24.75 -22.73
N TYR A 142 -20.94 25.88 -22.21
CA TYR A 142 -21.82 26.84 -21.51
C TYR A 142 -23.00 27.29 -22.39
N SER A 143 -22.77 27.43 -23.68
CA SER A 143 -23.80 27.75 -24.69
C SER A 143 -24.95 26.74 -24.77
N GLU A 144 -24.74 25.48 -24.36
CA GLU A 144 -25.80 24.49 -24.36
C GLU A 144 -26.93 24.79 -23.37
N ASN A 145 -26.63 25.57 -22.32
CA ASN A 145 -27.64 25.98 -21.35
C ASN A 145 -28.68 26.93 -21.96
N PHE A 146 -28.33 27.62 -23.07
CA PHE A 146 -29.19 28.59 -23.75
C PHE A 146 -29.85 28.03 -25.03
N LYS A 147 -29.57 26.80 -25.39
CA LYS A 147 -30.25 26.14 -26.50
C LYS A 147 -31.67 25.76 -26.10
N TRP A 148 -32.63 26.19 -26.89
CA TRP A 148 -34.00 25.73 -26.70
C TRP A 148 -34.11 24.23 -27.00
N LYS A 149 -34.71 23.46 -26.07
CA LYS A 149 -34.80 22.00 -26.12
C LYS A 149 -36.19 21.49 -26.55
N GLY A 150 -37.04 22.38 -26.97
CA GLY A 150 -38.44 22.05 -27.26
C GLY A 150 -39.34 22.06 -26.00
N PRO A 151 -40.65 21.92 -26.19
CA PRO A 151 -41.55 21.74 -25.07
C PRO A 151 -41.24 20.46 -24.29
N PRO A 152 -41.49 20.43 -22.97
CA PRO A 152 -41.30 19.25 -22.19
C PRO A 152 -42.11 18.10 -22.78
N LYS A 153 -41.47 16.96 -23.00
CA LYS A 153 -42.18 15.74 -23.40
C LYS A 153 -43.14 15.38 -22.26
N THR A 154 -44.40 15.48 -22.51
CA THR A 154 -45.44 14.91 -21.63
C THR A 154 -45.21 13.41 -21.63
N GLU A 155 -44.82 12.85 -20.49
CA GLU A 155 -44.85 11.39 -20.29
C GLU A 155 -46.30 10.99 -20.35
N GLU A 156 -46.74 10.50 -21.48
CA GLU A 156 -48.01 9.80 -21.57
C GLU A 156 -47.86 8.57 -20.71
N ALA A 157 -48.68 8.55 -19.62
CA ALA A 157 -48.81 7.43 -18.74
C ALA A 157 -49.18 6.19 -19.57
N ALA A 158 -48.32 5.18 -19.53
CA ALA A 158 -48.62 3.81 -19.94
C ALA A 158 -48.84 2.97 -18.66
#